data_a5904bb432283f4ab8ccd6bc16aeb0fb
#
_entry.id   a5904bb432283f4ab8ccd6bc16aeb0fb
#
_cell.length_a   1.000
_cell.length_b   1.000
_cell.length_c   1.000
_cell.angle_alpha   90.00
_cell.angle_beta   90.00
_cell.angle_gamma   90.00
#
_symmetry.space_group_name_H-M   'P 1'
#
loop_
_entity.id
_entity.type
_entity.pdbx_description
1 polymer ?
#
loop_
_entity_poly.entity_id
_entity_poly.type
_entity_poly.pdbx_seq_one_letter_code
_entity_poly.pdbx_strand_id
1 'polypeptide(L)'
;DILLEDLKRNPEMLEFVEGYNDVHKKSSEGLTFEEQKKKVPLFIQWDKRWGYEPYGTSDIGISGCGPTCMAMVIYSLTRNTEATPPVLAQKSMNEGYYVEGIGTSWKFMREAALDYGVIASQFDMLGEQEMADRLKDGNLIICAMGPGDFTNSGHFIVIYDYSRKKFSVNDPFSYTNSSKKWEYTTLISQCQQIWVYAV
;
A
#
# COMPACT_ATOMS: atom_id res chain seq x y z
N ASP A 1 -18.71 -3.81 -13.87
CA ASP A 1 -17.31 -3.57 -14.28
C ASP A 1 -16.58 -2.92 -13.10
N ILE A 2 -15.60 -3.62 -12.53
CA ILE A 2 -14.83 -3.20 -11.33
C ILE A 2 -14.18 -1.82 -11.54
N LEU A 3 -13.64 -1.55 -12.73
CA LEU A 3 -13.03 -0.25 -13.04
C LEU A 3 -13.99 0.92 -12.91
N LEU A 4 -15.23 0.74 -13.36
CA LEU A 4 -16.25 1.79 -13.26
C LEU A 4 -16.75 1.97 -11.83
N GLU A 5 -16.78 0.91 -11.04
CA GLU A 5 -17.09 0.97 -9.60
C GLU A 5 -15.98 1.68 -8.83
N ASP A 6 -14.72 1.34 -9.12
CA ASP A 6 -13.57 2.01 -8.55
C ASP A 6 -13.48 3.49 -8.93
N LEU A 7 -13.76 3.84 -10.19
CA LEU A 7 -13.84 5.23 -10.64
C LEU A 7 -14.94 6.02 -9.94
N LYS A 8 -16.11 5.42 -9.72
CA LYS A 8 -17.20 6.07 -8.97
C LYS A 8 -16.79 6.33 -7.52
N ARG A 9 -16.08 5.40 -6.90
CA ARG A 9 -15.58 5.53 -5.52
C ARG A 9 -14.42 6.52 -5.42
N ASN A 10 -13.53 6.51 -6.41
CA ASN A 10 -12.37 7.38 -6.48
C ASN A 10 -12.23 8.03 -7.87
N PRO A 11 -12.81 9.23 -8.06
CA PRO A 11 -12.69 9.97 -9.34
C PRO A 11 -11.26 10.35 -9.74
N GLU A 12 -10.29 10.26 -8.81
CA GLU A 12 -8.86 10.50 -9.09
C GLU A 12 -8.30 9.52 -10.12
N MET A 13 -8.94 8.34 -10.29
CA MET A 13 -8.54 7.30 -11.25
C MET A 13 -8.92 7.59 -12.71
N LEU A 14 -9.57 8.71 -13.02
CA LEU A 14 -10.14 8.95 -14.35
C LEU A 14 -9.15 8.69 -15.48
N GLU A 15 -7.97 9.27 -15.42
CA GLU A 15 -6.95 9.10 -16.47
C GLU A 15 -6.44 7.65 -16.59
N PHE A 16 -6.38 6.92 -15.47
CA PHE A 16 -6.02 5.51 -15.48
C PHE A 16 -7.10 4.69 -16.17
N VAL A 17 -8.36 4.94 -15.86
CA VAL A 17 -9.50 4.23 -16.46
C VAL A 17 -9.63 4.53 -17.96
N GLU A 18 -9.47 5.78 -18.36
CA GLU A 18 -9.46 6.18 -19.79
C GLU A 18 -8.35 5.48 -20.59
N GLY A 19 -7.15 5.36 -19.98
CA GLY A 19 -6.01 4.68 -20.61
C GLY A 19 -6.06 3.15 -20.57
N TYR A 20 -7.05 2.55 -19.90
CA TYR A 20 -7.05 1.12 -19.64
C TYR A 20 -7.12 0.24 -20.89
N ASN A 21 -7.80 0.69 -21.90
CA ASN A 21 -7.93 -0.01 -23.20
C ASN A 21 -6.82 0.32 -24.19
N ASP A 22 -6.00 1.32 -23.91
CA ASP A 22 -4.85 1.66 -24.73
C ASP A 22 -3.71 0.68 -24.48
N VAL A 23 -3.54 -0.28 -25.38
CA VAL A 23 -2.74 -1.51 -25.25
C VAL A 23 -1.22 -1.27 -25.22
N HIS A 24 -0.75 -0.05 -25.15
CA HIS A 24 0.68 0.25 -25.03
C HIS A 24 1.11 0.28 -23.58
N LYS A 25 1.05 -0.89 -22.94
CA LYS A 25 1.60 -1.14 -21.60
C LYS A 25 3.11 -0.95 -21.66
N LYS A 26 3.58 0.24 -21.32
CA LYS A 26 5.00 0.45 -21.08
C LYS A 26 5.35 -0.20 -19.73
N SER A 27 6.45 -0.94 -19.72
CA SER A 27 7.06 -1.42 -18.50
C SER A 27 7.45 -0.25 -17.58
N SER A 28 7.42 -0.46 -16.30
CA SER A 28 7.66 0.51 -15.24
C SER A 28 8.93 1.35 -15.43
N GLU A 29 8.83 2.64 -15.23
CA GLU A 29 9.97 3.58 -15.26
C GLU A 29 10.66 3.72 -13.89
N GLY A 30 10.47 2.85 -12.95
CA GLY A 30 11.07 2.93 -11.62
C GLY A 30 10.61 4.15 -10.80
N LEU A 31 11.33 4.43 -9.71
CA LEU A 31 11.02 5.53 -8.81
C LEU A 31 11.52 6.87 -9.35
N THR A 32 10.70 7.90 -9.24
CA THR A 32 11.09 9.27 -9.61
C THR A 32 12.10 9.85 -8.63
N PHE A 33 12.86 10.86 -9.09
CA PHE A 33 13.78 11.58 -8.21
C PHE A 33 13.09 12.25 -7.02
N GLU A 34 11.86 12.77 -7.21
CA GLU A 34 11.09 13.39 -6.14
C GLU A 34 10.58 12.38 -5.10
N GLU A 35 10.22 11.16 -5.54
CA GLU A 35 9.91 10.06 -4.62
C GLU A 35 11.13 9.65 -3.80
N GLN A 36 12.30 9.57 -4.44
CA GLN A 36 13.55 9.18 -3.79
C GLN A 36 14.04 10.19 -2.73
N LYS A 37 13.66 11.46 -2.82
CA LYS A 37 13.96 12.47 -1.80
C LYS A 37 13.10 12.34 -0.54
N LYS A 38 11.91 11.75 -0.65
CA LYS A 38 11.01 11.62 0.49
C LYS A 38 11.43 10.51 1.43
N LYS A 39 11.28 10.73 2.73
CA LYS A 39 11.52 9.69 3.75
C LYS A 39 10.58 8.52 3.56
N VAL A 40 9.29 8.81 3.37
CA VAL A 40 8.24 7.83 3.10
C VAL A 40 7.42 8.33 1.90
N PRO A 41 7.79 7.96 0.66
CA PRO A 41 7.05 8.37 -0.52
C PRO A 41 5.70 7.66 -0.60
N LEU A 42 4.73 8.32 -1.21
CA LEU A 42 3.46 7.71 -1.59
C LEU A 42 3.62 7.07 -2.97
N PHE A 43 3.32 5.78 -3.07
CA PHE A 43 3.13 5.09 -4.35
C PHE A 43 1.65 4.82 -4.53
N ILE A 44 1.11 5.19 -5.69
CA ILE A 44 -0.28 4.94 -6.06
C ILE A 44 -0.34 3.66 -6.88
N GLN A 45 -1.19 2.70 -6.49
CA GLN A 45 -1.27 1.41 -7.18
C GLN A 45 -1.72 1.52 -8.64
N TRP A 46 -2.56 2.49 -8.96
CA TRP A 46 -3.03 2.78 -10.32
C TRP A 46 -2.19 3.83 -11.05
N ASP A 47 -0.97 4.13 -10.59
CA ASP A 47 0.00 4.92 -11.37
C ASP A 47 0.27 4.23 -12.72
N LYS A 48 0.20 5.00 -13.82
CA LYS A 48 0.37 4.48 -15.19
C LYS A 48 1.71 3.78 -15.44
N ARG A 49 2.71 4.05 -14.60
CA ARG A 49 4.01 3.36 -14.66
C ARG A 49 3.90 1.86 -14.41
N TRP A 50 2.94 1.42 -13.63
CA TRP A 50 2.79 0.00 -13.23
C TRP A 50 1.35 -0.48 -13.07
N GLY A 51 0.37 0.41 -12.98
CA GLY A 51 -1.01 0.06 -12.69
C GLY A 51 -1.67 -0.89 -13.69
N TYR A 52 -1.21 -0.88 -14.94
CA TYR A 52 -1.69 -1.79 -15.99
C TYR A 52 -0.95 -3.13 -16.03
N GLU A 53 0.09 -3.32 -15.21
CA GLU A 53 0.80 -4.60 -15.16
C GLU A 53 -0.04 -5.67 -14.46
N PRO A 54 0.03 -6.94 -14.93
CA PRO A 54 -0.75 -8.02 -14.34
C PRO A 54 -0.46 -8.26 -12.88
N TYR A 55 -1.52 -8.51 -12.11
CA TYR A 55 -1.44 -9.03 -10.76
C TYR A 55 -2.49 -10.13 -10.57
N GLY A 56 -2.06 -11.36 -10.77
CA GLY A 56 -2.92 -12.54 -10.82
C GLY A 56 -3.89 -12.48 -12.01
N THR A 57 -5.19 -12.59 -11.73
CA THR A 57 -6.27 -12.46 -12.72
C THR A 57 -6.76 -11.02 -12.90
N SER A 58 -6.06 -10.06 -12.29
CA SER A 58 -6.36 -8.62 -12.31
C SER A 58 -5.08 -7.83 -12.65
N ASP A 59 -5.07 -6.55 -12.35
CA ASP A 59 -3.92 -5.65 -12.52
C ASP A 59 -3.53 -5.01 -11.20
N ILE A 60 -2.29 -4.48 -11.13
CA ILE A 60 -1.78 -3.79 -9.95
C ILE A 60 -2.69 -2.61 -9.58
N GLY A 61 -3.17 -1.85 -10.55
CA GLY A 61 -4.05 -0.70 -10.34
C GLY A 61 -5.36 -1.04 -9.64
N ILE A 62 -5.87 -2.25 -9.85
CA ILE A 62 -7.14 -2.72 -9.26
C ILE A 62 -6.91 -3.44 -7.93
N SER A 63 -5.96 -4.38 -7.88
CA SER A 63 -5.80 -5.30 -6.74
C SER A 63 -4.43 -5.27 -6.06
N GLY A 64 -3.55 -4.36 -6.47
CA GLY A 64 -2.16 -4.30 -6.03
C GLY A 64 -1.88 -3.47 -4.77
N CYS A 65 -2.86 -3.21 -3.91
CA CYS A 65 -2.63 -2.42 -2.69
C CYS A 65 -1.57 -3.04 -1.77
N GLY A 66 -1.55 -4.37 -1.61
CA GLY A 66 -0.57 -5.09 -0.80
C GLY A 66 0.87 -4.90 -1.28
N PRO A 67 1.20 -5.27 -2.52
CA PRO A 67 2.52 -5.04 -3.09
C PRO A 67 2.94 -3.58 -3.09
N THR A 68 2.02 -2.65 -3.33
CA THR A 68 2.30 -1.21 -3.33
C THR A 68 2.65 -0.70 -1.93
N CYS A 69 1.89 -1.10 -0.91
CA CYS A 69 2.23 -0.80 0.49
C CYS A 69 3.58 -1.38 0.90
N MET A 70 3.85 -2.63 0.52
CA MET A 70 5.12 -3.28 0.82
C MET A 70 6.31 -2.56 0.15
N ALA A 71 6.17 -2.13 -1.10
CA ALA A 71 7.17 -1.34 -1.80
C ALA A 71 7.46 -0.01 -1.08
N MET A 72 6.43 0.70 -0.61
CA MET A 72 6.60 1.92 0.18
C MET A 72 7.39 1.66 1.46
N VAL A 73 7.07 0.60 2.19
CA VAL A 73 7.75 0.24 3.45
C VAL A 73 9.21 -0.14 3.21
N ILE A 74 9.46 -1.06 2.27
CA ILE A 74 10.84 -1.53 1.99
C ILE A 74 11.70 -0.37 1.51
N TYR A 75 11.23 0.42 0.54
CA TYR A 75 11.98 1.59 0.09
C TYR A 75 12.28 2.57 1.24
N SER A 76 11.28 2.89 2.04
CA SER A 76 11.44 3.88 3.12
C SER A 76 12.46 3.44 4.17
N LEU A 77 12.49 2.15 4.51
CA LEU A 77 13.38 1.62 5.55
C LEU A 77 14.77 1.28 5.02
N THR A 78 14.91 0.88 3.75
CA THR A 78 16.19 0.36 3.20
C THR A 78 16.82 1.23 2.12
N ARG A 79 16.05 2.15 1.54
CA ARG A 79 16.44 2.93 0.35
C ARG A 79 16.69 2.08 -0.91
N ASN A 80 16.18 0.87 -0.94
CA ASN A 80 16.27 0.00 -2.09
C ASN A 80 15.33 0.47 -3.21
N THR A 81 15.87 1.08 -4.25
CA THR A 81 15.11 1.62 -5.39
C THR A 81 14.52 0.55 -6.31
N GLU A 82 14.99 -0.70 -6.19
CA GLU A 82 14.47 -1.84 -6.94
C GLU A 82 13.18 -2.41 -6.32
N ALA A 83 12.87 -2.07 -5.07
CA ALA A 83 11.65 -2.52 -4.40
C ALA A 83 10.42 -1.69 -4.85
N THR A 84 10.03 -1.87 -6.10
CA THR A 84 8.90 -1.17 -6.73
C THR A 84 7.61 -1.99 -6.66
N PRO A 85 6.42 -1.37 -6.81
CA PRO A 85 5.16 -2.11 -6.82
C PRO A 85 5.12 -3.30 -7.79
N PRO A 86 5.61 -3.22 -9.05
CA PRO A 86 5.64 -4.39 -9.95
C PRO A 86 6.56 -5.50 -9.46
N VAL A 87 7.71 -5.18 -8.90
CA VAL A 87 8.65 -6.18 -8.36
C VAL A 87 8.01 -6.93 -7.20
N LEU A 88 7.35 -6.23 -6.28
CA LEU A 88 6.65 -6.83 -5.15
C LEU A 88 5.39 -7.61 -5.58
N ALA A 89 4.67 -7.16 -6.61
CA ALA A 89 3.56 -7.89 -7.21
C ALA A 89 4.04 -9.21 -7.83
N GLN A 90 5.14 -9.17 -8.59
CA GLN A 90 5.74 -10.38 -9.17
C GLN A 90 6.22 -11.37 -8.09
N LYS A 91 6.85 -10.87 -7.02
CA LYS A 91 7.23 -11.68 -5.86
C LYS A 91 6.00 -12.34 -5.24
N SER A 92 4.93 -11.58 -5.03
CA SER A 92 3.67 -12.10 -4.47
C SER A 92 3.10 -13.25 -5.31
N MET A 93 3.08 -13.09 -6.63
CA MET A 93 2.59 -14.13 -7.54
C MET A 93 3.51 -15.36 -7.55
N ASN A 94 4.82 -15.17 -7.67
CA ASN A 94 5.79 -16.25 -7.77
C ASN A 94 5.85 -17.11 -6.50
N GLU A 95 5.62 -16.52 -5.34
CA GLU A 95 5.70 -17.19 -4.03
C GLU A 95 4.33 -17.64 -3.50
N GLY A 96 3.28 -17.49 -4.31
CA GLY A 96 1.94 -18.02 -3.98
C GLY A 96 1.18 -17.17 -2.94
N TYR A 97 1.47 -15.89 -2.84
CA TYR A 97 0.76 -14.96 -1.95
C TYR A 97 -0.42 -14.26 -2.59
N TYR A 98 -0.54 -14.32 -3.92
CA TYR A 98 -1.73 -13.83 -4.60
C TYR A 98 -2.90 -14.81 -4.39
N VAL A 99 -4.07 -14.27 -4.08
CA VAL A 99 -5.31 -15.05 -3.90
C VAL A 99 -6.38 -14.47 -4.82
N GLU A 100 -6.86 -15.29 -5.74
CA GLU A 100 -7.89 -14.90 -6.70
C GLU A 100 -9.15 -14.36 -5.99
N GLY A 101 -9.66 -13.24 -6.49
CA GLY A 101 -10.83 -12.55 -5.92
C GLY A 101 -10.59 -11.81 -4.59
N ILE A 102 -9.41 -11.96 -3.98
CA ILE A 102 -9.04 -11.30 -2.72
C ILE A 102 -7.86 -10.34 -2.92
N GLY A 103 -6.89 -10.71 -3.76
CA GLY A 103 -5.66 -9.96 -4.00
C GLY A 103 -4.48 -10.53 -3.23
N THR A 104 -3.99 -9.84 -2.23
CA THR A 104 -2.79 -10.21 -1.48
C THR A 104 -3.13 -10.89 -0.15
N SER A 105 -2.55 -12.05 0.12
CA SER A 105 -2.71 -12.73 1.40
C SER A 105 -1.99 -12.00 2.53
N TRP A 106 -2.50 -12.09 3.76
CA TRP A 106 -1.85 -11.50 4.93
C TRP A 106 -0.46 -12.09 5.23
N LYS A 107 -0.21 -13.31 4.78
CA LYS A 107 1.10 -13.95 4.90
C LYS A 107 2.19 -13.15 4.18
N PHE A 108 1.87 -12.56 3.02
CA PHE A 108 2.77 -11.68 2.29
C PHE A 108 3.23 -10.49 3.16
N MET A 109 2.32 -9.88 3.93
CA MET A 109 2.63 -8.76 4.81
C MET A 109 3.66 -9.10 5.89
N ARG A 110 3.68 -10.36 6.31
CA ARG A 110 4.63 -10.86 7.32
C ARG A 110 5.97 -11.26 6.73
N GLU A 111 5.98 -11.86 5.54
CA GLU A 111 7.13 -12.61 5.03
C GLU A 111 7.90 -11.89 3.91
N ALA A 112 7.21 -11.14 3.06
CA ALA A 112 7.83 -10.58 1.85
C ALA A 112 8.97 -9.60 2.11
N ALA A 113 8.97 -8.91 3.24
CA ALA A 113 9.98 -7.93 3.59
C ALA A 113 11.30 -8.55 4.10
N LEU A 114 11.29 -9.83 4.50
CA LEU A 114 12.47 -10.51 5.07
C LEU A 114 13.65 -10.55 4.11
N ASP A 115 13.41 -10.78 2.82
CA ASP A 115 14.45 -10.82 1.79
C ASP A 115 15.16 -9.47 1.59
N TYR A 116 14.56 -8.40 2.11
CA TYR A 116 15.09 -7.04 2.07
C TYR A 116 15.71 -6.60 3.40
N GLY A 117 15.83 -7.52 4.37
CA GLY A 117 16.33 -7.22 5.70
C GLY A 117 15.35 -6.47 6.61
N VAL A 118 14.07 -6.48 6.28
CA VAL A 118 13.01 -5.84 7.06
C VAL A 118 12.20 -6.91 7.79
N ILE A 119 12.03 -6.74 9.10
CA ILE A 119 11.29 -7.66 9.95
C ILE A 119 9.90 -7.11 10.24
N ALA A 120 8.87 -7.93 10.04
CA ALA A 120 7.49 -7.61 10.37
C ALA A 120 7.06 -8.29 11.66
N SER A 121 6.49 -7.53 12.59
CA SER A 121 5.79 -8.04 13.76
C SER A 121 4.29 -7.84 13.59
N GLN A 122 3.50 -8.89 13.80
CA GLN A 122 2.04 -8.89 13.58
C GLN A 122 1.30 -8.71 14.91
N PHE A 123 0.25 -7.88 14.89
CA PHE A 123 -0.60 -7.58 16.06
C PHE A 123 -2.06 -7.55 15.64
N ASP A 124 -2.94 -8.09 16.50
CA ASP A 124 -4.39 -7.97 16.30
C ASP A 124 -4.87 -6.55 16.56
N MET A 125 -4.24 -5.87 17.54
CA MET A 125 -4.52 -4.49 17.91
C MET A 125 -3.29 -3.86 18.56
N LEU A 126 -3.11 -2.57 18.34
CA LEU A 126 -2.17 -1.72 19.08
C LEU A 126 -2.89 -0.47 19.58
N GLY A 127 -2.54 0.01 20.77
CA GLY A 127 -3.02 1.28 21.30
C GLY A 127 -2.44 2.49 20.56
N GLU A 128 -3.09 3.65 20.69
CA GLU A 128 -2.65 4.89 20.04
C GLU A 128 -1.20 5.24 20.38
N GLN A 129 -0.86 5.20 21.67
CA GLN A 129 0.50 5.52 22.11
C GLN A 129 1.53 4.50 21.65
N GLU A 130 1.17 3.21 21.64
CA GLU A 130 2.07 2.16 21.12
C GLU A 130 2.39 2.35 19.66
N MET A 131 1.38 2.68 18.84
CA MET A 131 1.58 2.99 17.41
C MET A 131 2.47 4.23 17.25
N ALA A 132 2.20 5.28 18.02
CA ALA A 132 2.97 6.52 18.00
C ALA A 132 4.45 6.28 18.37
N ASP A 133 4.71 5.48 19.40
CA ASP A 133 6.06 5.15 19.86
C ASP A 133 6.83 4.34 18.78
N ARG A 134 6.17 3.35 18.15
CA ARG A 134 6.77 2.60 17.02
C ARG A 134 7.18 3.52 15.87
N LEU A 135 6.31 4.45 15.49
CA LEU A 135 6.61 5.41 14.43
C LEU A 135 7.75 6.36 14.81
N LYS A 136 7.80 6.81 16.06
CA LYS A 136 8.86 7.65 16.59
C LYS A 136 10.22 6.92 16.58
N ASP A 137 10.23 5.62 16.82
CA ASP A 137 11.41 4.76 16.75
C ASP A 137 11.87 4.49 15.31
N GLY A 138 11.19 5.04 14.32
CA GLY A 138 11.54 4.91 12.91
C GLY A 138 10.90 3.72 12.20
N ASN A 139 10.05 2.96 12.88
CA ASN A 139 9.30 1.87 12.28
C ASN A 139 8.18 2.41 11.39
N LEU A 140 7.67 1.55 10.52
CA LEU A 140 6.46 1.81 9.71
C LEU A 140 5.40 0.76 10.00
N ILE A 141 4.15 1.11 9.72
CA ILE A 141 3.00 0.26 10.01
C ILE A 141 2.21 0.04 8.73
N ILE A 142 1.81 -1.21 8.46
CA ILE A 142 0.73 -1.51 7.50
C ILE A 142 -0.48 -2.00 8.27
N CYS A 143 -1.65 -1.48 7.91
CA CYS A 143 -2.93 -1.96 8.40
C CYS A 143 -3.73 -2.62 7.28
N ALA A 144 -4.33 -3.78 7.56
CA ALA A 144 -5.41 -4.33 6.77
C ALA A 144 -6.71 -3.67 7.22
N MET A 145 -7.36 -2.95 6.32
CA MET A 145 -8.59 -2.22 6.58
C MET A 145 -9.79 -3.02 6.07
N GLY A 146 -10.83 -3.07 6.89
CA GLY A 146 -12.16 -3.53 6.50
C GLY A 146 -13.01 -2.38 5.93
N PRO A 147 -14.31 -2.64 5.65
CA PRO A 147 -15.22 -1.65 5.09
C PRO A 147 -15.26 -0.35 5.90
N GLY A 148 -15.17 0.79 5.20
CA GLY A 148 -15.17 2.12 5.80
C GLY A 148 -14.64 3.19 4.86
N ASP A 149 -13.83 4.10 5.39
CA ASP A 149 -13.31 5.25 4.62
C ASP A 149 -12.31 4.86 3.51
N PHE A 150 -11.66 3.70 3.64
CA PHE A 150 -10.59 3.27 2.73
C PHE A 150 -11.06 2.26 1.69
N THR A 151 -12.12 1.51 1.98
CA THR A 151 -12.57 0.40 1.13
C THR A 151 -14.00 0.00 1.44
N ASN A 152 -14.66 -0.67 0.48
CA ASN A 152 -15.94 -1.34 0.69
C ASN A 152 -15.78 -2.83 1.08
N SER A 153 -14.57 -3.38 0.93
CA SER A 153 -14.29 -4.82 1.18
C SER A 153 -13.05 -5.02 2.04
N GLY A 154 -11.88 -4.90 1.46
CA GLY A 154 -10.57 -5.03 2.11
C GLY A 154 -9.53 -4.17 1.40
N HIS A 155 -8.56 -3.66 2.15
CA HIS A 155 -7.53 -2.79 1.63
C HIS A 155 -6.32 -2.77 2.56
N PHE A 156 -5.16 -2.35 2.05
CA PHE A 156 -3.97 -2.09 2.85
C PHE A 156 -3.57 -0.63 2.76
N ILE A 157 -3.15 -0.07 3.88
CA ILE A 157 -2.61 1.28 3.98
C ILE A 157 -1.32 1.28 4.78
N VAL A 158 -0.45 2.26 4.52
CA VAL A 158 0.76 2.51 5.33
C VAL A 158 0.50 3.66 6.28
N ILE A 159 0.81 3.49 7.56
CA ILE A 159 0.85 4.56 8.56
C ILE A 159 2.32 4.88 8.83
N TYR A 160 2.72 6.16 8.70
CA TYR A 160 4.12 6.52 8.67
C TYR A 160 4.54 7.66 9.61
N ASP A 161 3.59 8.38 10.19
CA ASP A 161 3.88 9.47 11.11
C ASP A 161 2.74 9.68 12.11
N TYR A 162 3.08 10.22 13.27
CA TYR A 162 2.11 10.63 14.29
C TYR A 162 2.51 11.99 14.84
N SER A 163 1.63 12.96 14.66
CA SER A 163 1.84 14.32 15.17
C SER A 163 0.51 14.98 15.53
N ARG A 164 0.51 15.80 16.58
CA ARG A 164 -0.68 16.51 17.04
C ARG A 164 -1.91 15.60 17.24
N LYS A 165 -1.67 14.40 17.82
CA LYS A 165 -2.68 13.36 18.06
C LYS A 165 -3.38 12.85 16.81
N LYS A 166 -2.70 12.89 15.67
CA LYS A 166 -3.23 12.37 14.39
C LYS A 166 -2.15 11.62 13.62
N PHE A 167 -2.58 10.60 12.91
CA PHE A 167 -1.73 9.78 12.05
C PHE A 167 -1.68 10.30 10.62
N SER A 168 -0.52 10.17 10.01
CA SER A 168 -0.32 10.33 8.56
C SER A 168 -0.35 8.98 7.89
N VAL A 169 -1.12 8.90 6.81
CA VAL A 169 -1.37 7.66 6.07
C VAL A 169 -0.93 7.84 4.62
N ASN A 170 -0.30 6.81 4.06
CA ASN A 170 -0.19 6.61 2.62
C ASN A 170 -1.19 5.53 2.20
N ASP A 171 -2.27 5.95 1.57
CA ASP A 171 -3.26 5.08 0.95
C ASP A 171 -2.87 4.87 -0.52
N PRO A 172 -2.48 3.66 -0.94
CA PRO A 172 -2.05 3.40 -2.31
C PRO A 172 -3.16 3.59 -3.35
N PHE A 173 -4.40 3.76 -2.91
CA PHE A 173 -5.55 3.96 -3.80
C PHE A 173 -5.99 5.42 -3.92
N SER A 174 -5.66 6.31 -2.96
CA SER A 174 -6.23 7.65 -2.88
C SER A 174 -5.23 8.71 -2.43
N TYR A 175 -5.00 9.71 -3.29
CA TYR A 175 -4.30 10.94 -2.91
C TYR A 175 -5.06 11.72 -1.83
N THR A 176 -6.38 11.78 -1.94
CA THR A 176 -7.24 12.47 -0.98
C THR A 176 -7.09 11.89 0.42
N ASN A 177 -7.17 10.56 0.57
CA ASN A 177 -6.98 9.91 1.87
C ASN A 177 -5.56 10.12 2.41
N SER A 178 -4.56 10.10 1.53
CA SER A 178 -3.14 10.29 1.88
C SER A 178 -2.81 11.73 2.27
N SER A 179 -3.62 12.71 1.86
CA SER A 179 -3.46 14.11 2.24
C SER A 179 -4.08 14.48 3.59
N LYS A 180 -4.99 13.65 4.09
CA LYS A 180 -5.67 13.85 5.36
C LYS A 180 -4.82 13.40 6.54
N LYS A 181 -5.15 13.94 7.73
CA LYS A 181 -4.67 13.42 9.01
C LYS A 181 -5.81 12.66 9.68
N TRP A 182 -5.49 11.51 10.25
CA TRP A 182 -6.46 10.54 10.75
C TRP A 182 -6.39 10.39 12.25
N GLU A 183 -7.54 10.36 12.91
CA GLU A 183 -7.63 10.06 14.33
C GLU A 183 -7.49 8.55 14.58
N TYR A 184 -6.91 8.19 15.72
CA TYR A 184 -6.75 6.81 16.11
C TYR A 184 -8.07 6.03 16.08
N THR A 185 -9.13 6.59 16.66
CA THR A 185 -10.43 5.93 16.75
C THR A 185 -11.04 5.63 15.37
N THR A 186 -10.84 6.53 14.41
CA THR A 186 -11.29 6.33 13.03
C THR A 186 -10.53 5.20 12.34
N LEU A 187 -9.19 5.16 12.51
CA LEU A 187 -8.37 4.11 11.91
C LEU A 187 -8.64 2.75 12.54
N ILE A 188 -8.62 2.68 13.87
CA ILE A 188 -8.69 1.39 14.57
C ILE A 188 -10.07 0.73 14.46
N SER A 189 -11.14 1.52 14.34
CA SER A 189 -12.50 1.00 14.14
C SER A 189 -12.70 0.27 12.81
N GLN A 190 -11.83 0.51 11.83
CA GLN A 190 -11.85 -0.10 10.51
C GLN A 190 -10.71 -1.10 10.29
N CYS A 191 -9.74 -1.15 11.21
CA CYS A 191 -8.55 -1.99 11.11
C CYS A 191 -8.85 -3.43 11.54
N GLN A 192 -8.40 -4.39 10.75
CA GLN A 192 -8.55 -5.82 11.00
C GLN A 192 -7.25 -6.48 11.45
N GLN A 193 -6.09 -5.95 11.04
CA GLN A 193 -4.78 -6.49 11.36
C GLN A 193 -3.71 -5.43 11.20
N ILE A 194 -2.66 -5.50 12.01
CA ILE A 194 -1.54 -4.56 12.03
C ILE A 194 -0.22 -5.30 11.88
N TRP A 195 0.68 -4.78 11.05
CA TRP A 195 2.08 -5.20 10.97
C TRP A 195 2.98 -4.00 11.19
N VAL A 196 3.96 -4.16 12.09
CA VAL A 196 5.01 -3.16 12.37
C VAL A 196 6.30 -3.63 11.74
N TYR A 197 6.93 -2.77 10.94
CA TYR A 197 8.15 -3.07 10.17
C TYR A 197 9.35 -2.30 10.74
N ALA A 198 10.46 -3.03 10.94
CA ALA A 198 11.72 -2.52 11.45
C ALA A 198 12.91 -3.09 10.67
N VAL A 199 14.04 -2.39 10.65
CA VAL A 199 15.35 -2.83 10.16
C VAL A 199 16.33 -3.00 11.31
#